data_6c2f6ddc03e0328afc273fdebda9e37e
#
_entry.id   6c2f6ddc03e0328afc273fdebda9e37e
#
_cell.length_a   1.000
_cell.length_b   1.000
_cell.length_c   1.000
_cell.angle_alpha   90.00
_cell.angle_beta   90.00
_cell.angle_gamma   90.00
#
_symmetry.space_group_name_H-M   'P 1'
#
loop_
_entity.id
_entity.type
_entity.pdbx_description
1 polymer ?
#
loop_
_entity_poly.entity_id
_entity_poly.type
_entity_poly.pdbx_seq_one_letter_code
_entity_poly.pdbx_strand_id
1 'polypeptide(L)'
;TVGPRVSGELVQSGTIGVVLSVLAVLLYLWFRFERELALGAIVGTLHDIVLTVGVFIITRIEFNMTSIAAILTIVGYSLNETVVVFDRTRELMRRYKTIPVVELLNLSINSTMSRTVMTSLSTTLSLVALVLFGGEAIKGFAVVMLCGVVICTYSAIFVSTPALIYIGLRLSGAKASQRESGLPQAAE
;
A
#
# COMPACT_ATOMS: atom_id res chain seq x y z
N THR A 1 35.33 1.09 9.64
CA THR A 1 35.02 0.22 8.49
C THR A 1 34.59 -1.14 9.03
N VAL A 2 33.31 -1.47 8.85
CA VAL A 2 32.76 -2.78 9.22
C VAL A 2 33.33 -3.81 8.26
N GLY A 3 33.90 -4.91 8.79
CA GLY A 3 34.51 -5.95 7.95
C GLY A 3 33.48 -6.60 7.02
N PRO A 4 33.89 -7.12 5.83
CA PRO A 4 32.98 -7.69 4.82
C PRO A 4 32.07 -8.81 5.35
N ARG A 5 32.52 -9.54 6.34
CA ARG A 5 31.79 -10.65 6.96
C ARG A 5 30.61 -10.15 7.82
N VAL A 6 30.83 -9.11 8.61
CA VAL A 6 29.78 -8.49 9.45
C VAL A 6 28.76 -7.77 8.59
N SER A 7 29.20 -7.15 7.49
CA SER A 7 28.29 -6.54 6.51
C SER A 7 27.36 -7.59 5.88
N GLY A 8 27.89 -8.76 5.49
CA GLY A 8 27.09 -9.83 4.91
C GLY A 8 26.04 -10.40 5.89
N GLU A 9 26.41 -10.62 7.15
CA GLU A 9 25.48 -11.12 8.18
C GLU A 9 24.37 -10.09 8.50
N LEU A 10 24.70 -8.79 8.52
CA LEU A 10 23.73 -7.72 8.74
C LEU A 10 22.74 -7.61 7.57
N VAL A 11 23.22 -7.68 6.33
CA VAL A 11 22.35 -7.65 5.13
C VAL A 11 21.43 -8.87 5.11
N GLN A 12 21.95 -10.07 5.40
CA GLN A 12 21.15 -11.28 5.46
C GLN A 12 20.07 -11.21 6.54
N SER A 13 20.43 -10.84 7.77
CA SER A 13 19.48 -10.71 8.88
C SER A 13 18.44 -9.62 8.61
N GLY A 14 18.86 -8.49 8.02
CA GLY A 14 17.98 -7.41 7.64
C GLY A 14 17.00 -7.82 6.54
N THR A 15 17.46 -8.55 5.52
CA THR A 15 16.59 -9.06 4.45
C THR A 15 15.56 -10.05 4.99
N ILE A 16 15.97 -10.96 5.87
CA ILE A 16 15.04 -11.88 6.55
C ILE A 16 14.00 -11.08 7.35
N GLY A 17 14.42 -10.05 8.08
CA GLY A 17 13.54 -9.17 8.83
C GLY A 17 12.50 -8.49 7.94
N VAL A 18 12.89 -7.97 6.77
CA VAL A 18 11.97 -7.37 5.78
C VAL A 18 10.96 -8.41 5.30
N VAL A 19 11.44 -9.59 4.87
CA VAL A 19 10.56 -10.65 4.36
C VAL A 19 9.54 -11.08 5.41
N LEU A 20 9.99 -11.33 6.66
CA LEU A 20 9.10 -11.70 7.76
C LEU A 20 8.08 -10.59 8.09
N SER A 21 8.51 -9.32 8.07
CA SER A 21 7.62 -8.18 8.31
C SER A 21 6.57 -8.05 7.22
N VAL A 22 6.97 -8.18 5.95
CA VAL A 22 6.04 -8.17 4.81
C VAL A 22 5.04 -9.32 4.93
N LEU A 23 5.49 -10.53 5.22
CA LEU A 23 4.59 -11.68 5.41
C LEU A 23 3.61 -11.46 6.57
N ALA A 24 4.08 -10.92 7.69
CA ALA A 24 3.22 -10.61 8.83
C ALA A 24 2.15 -9.56 8.47
N VAL A 25 2.53 -8.56 7.68
CA VAL A 25 1.63 -7.52 7.15
C VAL A 25 0.58 -8.12 6.21
N LEU A 26 0.99 -8.96 5.26
CA LEU A 26 0.08 -9.63 4.34
C LEU A 26 -0.91 -10.54 5.09
N LEU A 27 -0.43 -11.25 6.11
CA LEU A 27 -1.26 -12.07 6.97
C LEU A 27 -2.27 -11.22 7.78
N TYR A 28 -1.81 -10.08 8.33
CA TYR A 28 -2.68 -9.13 9.02
C TYR A 28 -3.80 -8.63 8.09
N LEU A 29 -3.48 -8.23 6.85
CA LEU A 29 -4.47 -7.78 5.86
C LEU A 29 -5.50 -8.86 5.55
N TRP A 30 -5.04 -10.10 5.42
CA TRP A 30 -5.91 -11.24 5.16
C TRP A 30 -6.93 -11.48 6.28
N PHE A 31 -6.55 -11.30 7.52
CA PHE A 31 -7.47 -11.43 8.66
C PHE A 31 -8.32 -10.17 8.89
N ARG A 32 -7.79 -8.99 8.56
CA ARG A 32 -8.43 -7.69 8.83
C ARG A 32 -9.53 -7.36 7.84
N PHE A 33 -9.38 -7.78 6.59
CA PHE A 33 -10.29 -7.46 5.49
C PHE A 33 -10.99 -8.69 4.91
N GLU A 34 -12.11 -8.44 4.22
CA GLU A 34 -12.73 -9.43 3.35
C GLU A 34 -11.77 -9.82 2.22
N ARG A 35 -11.89 -11.03 1.69
CA ARG A 35 -10.92 -11.61 0.74
C ARG A 35 -10.59 -10.69 -0.44
N GLU A 36 -11.61 -10.08 -1.02
CA GLU A 36 -11.45 -9.19 -2.18
C GLU A 36 -10.65 -7.93 -1.82
N LEU A 37 -10.98 -7.29 -0.69
CA LEU A 37 -10.26 -6.13 -0.18
C LEU A 37 -8.84 -6.49 0.25
N ALA A 38 -8.64 -7.65 0.88
CA ALA A 38 -7.32 -8.12 1.27
C ALA A 38 -6.42 -8.32 0.04
N LEU A 39 -6.93 -8.96 -1.02
CA LEU A 39 -6.18 -9.15 -2.27
C LEU A 39 -5.82 -7.81 -2.92
N GLY A 40 -6.75 -6.85 -2.98
CA GLY A 40 -6.46 -5.50 -3.50
C GLY A 40 -5.36 -4.79 -2.70
N ALA A 41 -5.37 -4.88 -1.37
CA ALA A 41 -4.34 -4.32 -0.53
C ALA A 41 -2.98 -5.01 -0.72
N ILE A 42 -2.97 -6.34 -0.86
CA ILE A 42 -1.75 -7.11 -1.16
C ILE A 42 -1.14 -6.69 -2.48
N VAL A 43 -1.95 -6.57 -3.55
CA VAL A 43 -1.48 -6.11 -4.86
C VAL A 43 -0.86 -4.73 -4.78
N GLY A 44 -1.51 -3.77 -4.11
CA GLY A 44 -0.96 -2.44 -3.90
C GLY A 44 0.34 -2.44 -3.11
N THR A 45 0.40 -3.17 -2.00
CA THR A 45 1.62 -3.23 -1.18
C THR A 45 2.79 -3.86 -1.95
N LEU A 46 2.55 -4.92 -2.71
CA LEU A 46 3.60 -5.54 -3.54
C LEU A 46 4.09 -4.59 -4.64
N HIS A 47 3.17 -3.88 -5.31
CA HIS A 47 3.51 -2.85 -6.28
C HIS A 47 4.41 -1.78 -5.66
N ASP A 48 4.08 -1.29 -4.47
CA ASP A 48 4.85 -0.24 -3.80
C ASP A 48 6.25 -0.70 -3.38
N ILE A 49 6.37 -1.95 -2.94
CA ILE A 49 7.67 -2.56 -2.64
C ILE A 49 8.53 -2.63 -3.90
N VAL A 50 7.97 -3.11 -5.02
CA VAL A 50 8.70 -3.23 -6.30
C VAL A 50 9.16 -1.86 -6.79
N LEU A 51 8.30 -0.84 -6.74
CA LEU A 51 8.69 0.52 -7.13
C LEU A 51 9.72 1.13 -6.18
N THR A 52 9.61 0.87 -4.88
CA THR A 52 10.62 1.34 -3.90
C THR A 52 11.99 0.73 -4.18
N VAL A 53 12.05 -0.57 -4.48
CA VAL A 53 13.30 -1.21 -4.91
C VAL A 53 13.79 -0.59 -6.21
N GLY A 54 12.91 -0.27 -7.16
CA GLY A 54 13.23 0.47 -8.38
C GLY A 54 13.86 1.84 -8.10
N VAL A 55 13.37 2.58 -7.09
CA VAL A 55 13.98 3.86 -6.66
C VAL A 55 15.43 3.66 -6.22
N PHE A 56 15.75 2.62 -5.43
CA PHE A 56 17.14 2.34 -5.05
C PHE A 56 18.03 2.08 -6.26
N ILE A 57 17.55 1.34 -7.25
CA ILE A 57 18.30 1.02 -8.47
C ILE A 57 18.59 2.31 -9.30
N ILE A 58 17.56 3.15 -9.47
CA ILE A 58 17.67 4.39 -10.27
C ILE A 58 18.56 5.43 -9.58
N THR A 59 18.35 5.62 -8.28
CA THR A 59 19.10 6.63 -7.50
C THR A 59 20.51 6.20 -7.14
N ARG A 60 20.83 4.89 -7.27
CA ARG A 60 22.09 4.27 -6.85
C ARG A 60 22.48 4.57 -5.41
N ILE A 61 21.49 4.81 -4.55
CA ILE A 61 21.70 4.97 -3.11
C ILE A 61 22.20 3.63 -2.56
N GLU A 62 23.25 3.67 -1.75
CA GLU A 62 23.81 2.47 -1.14
C GLU A 62 22.78 1.75 -0.27
N PHE A 63 22.65 0.43 -0.50
CA PHE A 63 21.75 -0.39 0.28
C PHE A 63 22.41 -0.77 1.61
N ASN A 64 21.90 -0.22 2.68
CA ASN A 64 22.39 -0.39 4.05
C ASN A 64 21.23 -0.61 5.04
N MET A 65 21.52 -0.69 6.35
CA MET A 65 20.49 -0.87 7.37
C MET A 65 19.42 0.24 7.37
N THR A 66 19.80 1.46 7.02
CA THR A 66 18.88 2.59 6.89
C THR A 66 17.92 2.39 5.71
N SER A 67 18.39 1.75 4.64
CA SER A 67 17.57 1.39 3.47
C SER A 67 16.50 0.35 3.82
N ILE A 68 16.86 -0.62 4.66
CA ILE A 68 15.91 -1.61 5.19
C ILE A 68 14.83 -0.92 6.02
N ALA A 69 15.22 0.01 6.89
CA ALA A 69 14.29 0.80 7.68
C ALA A 69 13.35 1.64 6.78
N ALA A 70 13.86 2.22 5.68
CA ALA A 70 13.04 2.95 4.71
C ALA A 70 11.99 2.05 4.07
N ILE A 71 12.36 0.86 3.59
CA ILE A 71 11.41 -0.09 2.98
C ILE A 71 10.31 -0.47 3.96
N LEU A 72 10.67 -0.82 5.20
CA LEU A 72 9.68 -1.18 6.23
C LEU A 72 8.73 -0.02 6.55
N THR A 73 9.26 1.19 6.60
CA THR A 73 8.45 2.39 6.86
C THR A 73 7.51 2.68 5.68
N ILE A 74 7.97 2.50 4.43
CA ILE A 74 7.13 2.66 3.23
C ILE A 74 6.01 1.63 3.20
N VAL A 75 6.28 0.37 3.54
CA VAL A 75 5.25 -0.67 3.66
C VAL A 75 4.19 -0.25 4.68
N GLY A 76 4.59 0.24 5.85
CA GLY A 76 3.65 0.74 6.86
C GLY A 76 2.85 1.95 6.40
N TYR A 77 3.48 2.87 5.66
CA TYR A 77 2.81 4.04 5.08
C TYR A 77 1.80 3.64 4.00
N SER A 78 2.18 2.76 3.08
CA SER A 78 1.30 2.21 2.03
C SER A 78 0.05 1.57 2.63
N LEU A 79 0.24 0.78 3.69
CA LEU A 79 -0.88 0.18 4.42
C LEU A 79 -1.82 1.21 5.02
N ASN A 80 -1.28 2.25 5.66
CA ASN A 80 -2.09 3.29 6.27
C ASN A 80 -3.02 3.96 5.24
N GLU A 81 -2.50 4.30 4.05
CA GLU A 81 -3.29 4.91 2.98
C GLU A 81 -4.34 3.93 2.42
N THR A 82 -3.94 2.71 2.12
CA THR A 82 -4.84 1.69 1.56
C THR A 82 -5.94 1.30 2.54
N VAL A 83 -5.63 1.12 3.82
CA VAL A 83 -6.60 0.76 4.87
C VAL A 83 -7.68 1.83 5.00
N VAL A 84 -7.32 3.12 4.93
CA VAL A 84 -8.29 4.23 5.02
C VAL A 84 -9.31 4.19 3.90
N VAL A 85 -8.85 4.01 2.67
CA VAL A 85 -9.74 3.92 1.50
C VAL A 85 -10.61 2.66 1.58
N PHE A 86 -10.04 1.54 1.98
CA PHE A 86 -10.74 0.25 2.04
C PHE A 86 -11.72 0.15 3.21
N ASP A 87 -11.43 0.73 4.37
CA ASP A 87 -12.40 0.85 5.46
C ASP A 87 -13.59 1.71 5.03
N ARG A 88 -13.33 2.79 4.30
CA ARG A 88 -14.41 3.61 3.73
C ARG A 88 -15.21 2.86 2.66
N THR A 89 -14.53 2.13 1.78
CA THR A 89 -15.17 1.25 0.79
C THR A 89 -16.10 0.26 1.49
N ARG A 90 -15.62 -0.41 2.53
CA ARG A 90 -16.40 -1.37 3.33
C ARG A 90 -17.62 -0.73 4.00
N GLU A 91 -17.47 0.47 4.54
CA GLU A 91 -18.58 1.24 5.12
C GLU A 91 -19.66 1.52 4.05
N LEU A 92 -19.25 2.01 2.88
CA LEU A 92 -20.12 2.33 1.77
C LEU A 92 -20.81 1.08 1.19
N MET A 93 -20.12 -0.05 1.11
CA MET A 93 -20.70 -1.35 0.72
C MET A 93 -21.82 -1.79 1.63
N ARG A 94 -21.73 -1.49 2.93
CA ARG A 94 -22.79 -1.80 3.90
C ARG A 94 -23.99 -0.86 3.75
N ARG A 95 -23.75 0.39 3.40
CA ARG A 95 -24.76 1.43 3.26
C ARG A 95 -25.48 1.36 1.91
N TYR A 96 -24.75 1.15 0.85
CA TYR A 96 -25.24 1.12 -0.53
C TYR A 96 -25.14 -0.29 -1.12
N LYS A 97 -26.25 -0.97 -1.31
CA LYS A 97 -26.26 -2.36 -1.78
C LYS A 97 -26.53 -2.50 -3.29
N THR A 98 -26.94 -1.43 -3.95
CA THR A 98 -27.49 -1.45 -5.32
C THR A 98 -26.71 -0.59 -6.32
N ILE A 99 -25.79 0.27 -5.86
CA ILE A 99 -25.02 1.13 -6.76
C ILE A 99 -23.92 0.31 -7.47
N PRO A 100 -23.50 0.71 -8.70
CA PRO A 100 -22.39 0.08 -9.39
C PRO A 100 -21.09 0.14 -8.57
N VAL A 101 -20.28 -0.92 -8.63
CA VAL A 101 -19.01 -1.01 -7.87
C VAL A 101 -18.08 0.15 -8.20
N VAL A 102 -17.98 0.56 -9.47
CA VAL A 102 -17.14 1.68 -9.91
C VAL A 102 -17.57 2.99 -9.25
N GLU A 103 -18.87 3.26 -9.17
CA GLU A 103 -19.40 4.44 -8.53
C GLU A 103 -19.15 4.44 -7.02
N LEU A 104 -19.30 3.28 -6.38
CA LEU A 104 -18.99 3.09 -4.96
C LEU A 104 -17.50 3.35 -4.66
N LEU A 105 -16.60 2.84 -5.48
CA LEU A 105 -15.16 3.06 -5.34
C LEU A 105 -14.79 4.54 -5.54
N ASN A 106 -15.37 5.20 -6.54
CA ASN A 106 -15.19 6.64 -6.75
C ASN A 106 -15.67 7.45 -5.55
N LEU A 107 -16.82 7.09 -4.98
CA LEU A 107 -17.34 7.74 -3.78
C LEU A 107 -16.43 7.52 -2.56
N SER A 108 -15.85 6.32 -2.44
CA SER A 108 -14.88 6.00 -1.40
C SER A 108 -13.63 6.86 -1.51
N ILE A 109 -13.01 6.91 -2.69
CA ILE A 109 -11.82 7.73 -2.95
C ILE A 109 -12.12 9.19 -2.67
N ASN A 110 -13.19 9.76 -3.23
CA ASN A 110 -13.53 11.17 -3.07
C ASN A 110 -13.77 11.55 -1.61
N SER A 111 -14.41 10.66 -0.83
CA SER A 111 -14.69 10.93 0.58
C SER A 111 -13.44 10.85 1.48
N THR A 112 -12.37 10.20 1.04
CA THR A 112 -11.09 10.07 1.77
C THR A 112 -9.99 10.99 1.22
N MET A 113 -10.20 11.57 0.03
CA MET A 113 -9.20 12.37 -0.70
C MET A 113 -8.60 13.50 0.13
N SER A 114 -9.42 14.27 0.82
CA SER A 114 -8.95 15.39 1.65
C SER A 114 -7.97 14.91 2.73
N ARG A 115 -8.25 13.78 3.38
CA ARG A 115 -7.36 13.19 4.37
C ARG A 115 -6.07 12.70 3.74
N THR A 116 -6.15 11.94 2.66
CA THR A 116 -4.99 11.40 1.93
C THR A 116 -4.06 12.52 1.45
N VAL A 117 -4.61 13.58 0.87
CA VAL A 117 -3.81 14.73 0.43
C VAL A 117 -3.14 15.44 1.61
N MET A 118 -3.86 15.67 2.71
CA MET A 118 -3.30 16.34 3.88
C MET A 118 -2.20 15.53 4.55
N THR A 119 -2.40 14.22 4.73
CA THR A 119 -1.38 13.33 5.31
C THR A 119 -0.15 13.24 4.42
N SER A 120 -0.32 13.05 3.12
CA SER A 120 0.80 12.97 2.17
C SER A 120 1.54 14.29 2.06
N LEU A 121 0.84 15.42 2.04
CA LEU A 121 1.47 16.75 1.96
C LEU A 121 2.29 17.07 3.22
N SER A 122 1.74 16.82 4.42
CA SER A 122 2.46 17.08 5.67
C SER A 122 3.67 16.16 5.82
N THR A 123 3.55 14.88 5.46
CA THR A 123 4.68 13.95 5.47
C THR A 123 5.74 14.34 4.44
N THR A 124 5.33 14.70 3.22
CA THR A 124 6.22 15.19 2.16
C THR A 124 6.99 16.43 2.62
N LEU A 125 6.31 17.41 3.24
CA LEU A 125 6.95 18.62 3.74
C LEU A 125 7.99 18.31 4.83
N SER A 126 7.68 17.40 5.74
CA SER A 126 8.61 16.95 6.79
C SER A 126 9.83 16.24 6.19
N LEU A 127 9.62 15.38 5.18
CA LEU A 127 10.70 14.66 4.51
C LEU A 127 11.57 15.60 3.66
N VAL A 128 10.99 16.61 3.01
CA VAL A 128 11.76 17.65 2.30
C VAL A 128 12.65 18.41 3.28
N ALA A 129 12.12 18.81 4.43
CA ALA A 129 12.94 19.44 5.47
C ALA A 129 14.07 18.51 5.95
N LEU A 130 13.79 17.20 6.10
CA LEU A 130 14.79 16.21 6.47
C LEU A 130 15.87 16.01 5.39
N VAL A 131 15.53 16.08 4.11
CA VAL A 131 16.49 16.03 2.99
C VAL A 131 17.40 17.25 2.99
N LEU A 132 16.84 18.43 3.28
CA LEU A 132 17.60 19.70 3.26
C LEU A 132 18.47 19.91 4.50
N PHE A 133 18.00 19.51 5.67
CA PHE A 133 18.62 19.84 6.97
C PHE A 133 19.10 18.62 7.76
N GLY A 134 18.77 17.39 7.35
CA GLY A 134 19.00 16.18 8.12
C GLY A 134 20.44 15.62 8.10
N GLY A 135 21.35 16.21 7.31
CA GLY A 135 22.73 15.73 7.20
C GLY A 135 22.88 14.46 6.36
N GLU A 136 24.13 14.11 6.01
CA GLU A 136 24.42 13.03 5.05
C GLU A 136 24.00 11.63 5.54
N ALA A 137 24.01 11.37 6.84
CA ALA A 137 23.73 10.05 7.40
C ALA A 137 22.27 9.58 7.15
N ILE A 138 21.32 10.51 7.11
CA ILE A 138 19.88 10.20 6.95
C ILE A 138 19.32 10.67 5.62
N LYS A 139 20.10 11.34 4.81
CA LYS A 139 19.69 11.89 3.51
C LYS A 139 19.19 10.81 2.55
N GLY A 140 19.91 9.69 2.44
CA GLY A 140 19.49 8.55 1.62
C GLY A 140 18.14 7.99 2.04
N PHE A 141 17.93 7.80 3.34
CA PHE A 141 16.65 7.41 3.91
C PHE A 141 15.53 8.39 3.54
N ALA A 142 15.77 9.68 3.76
CA ALA A 142 14.78 10.72 3.53
C ALA A 142 14.37 10.84 2.05
N VAL A 143 15.33 10.70 1.12
CA VAL A 143 15.07 10.71 -0.33
C VAL A 143 14.21 9.52 -0.75
N VAL A 144 14.57 8.31 -0.30
CA VAL A 144 13.79 7.09 -0.61
C VAL A 144 12.39 7.18 -0.01
N MET A 145 12.27 7.65 1.24
CA MET A 145 10.97 7.87 1.88
C MET A 145 10.12 8.90 1.13
N LEU A 146 10.72 9.99 0.66
CA LEU A 146 10.01 11.02 -0.12
C LEU A 146 9.41 10.43 -1.40
N CYS A 147 10.20 9.66 -2.16
CA CYS A 147 9.71 8.95 -3.34
C CYS A 147 8.62 7.92 -2.96
N GLY A 148 8.84 7.17 -1.88
CA GLY A 148 7.91 6.16 -1.38
C GLY A 148 6.54 6.74 -1.02
N VAL A 149 6.47 7.88 -0.33
CA VAL A 149 5.21 8.55 0.02
C VAL A 149 4.41 8.93 -1.23
N VAL A 150 5.07 9.46 -2.26
CA VAL A 150 4.42 9.82 -3.54
C VAL A 150 3.90 8.56 -4.24
N ILE A 151 4.71 7.50 -4.29
CA ILE A 151 4.34 6.21 -4.88
C ILE A 151 3.13 5.62 -4.15
N CYS A 152 3.16 5.55 -2.82
CA CYS A 152 2.07 4.97 -2.01
C CYS A 152 0.76 5.75 -2.17
N THR A 153 0.82 7.07 -2.19
CA THR A 153 -0.37 7.91 -2.39
C THR A 153 -0.99 7.66 -3.76
N TYR A 154 -0.17 7.59 -4.81
CA TYR A 154 -0.62 7.23 -6.15
C TYR A 154 -1.19 5.81 -6.19
N SER A 155 -0.48 4.85 -5.62
CA SER A 155 -0.83 3.44 -5.63
C SER A 155 -2.17 3.15 -4.92
N ALA A 156 -2.43 3.77 -3.78
CA ALA A 156 -3.69 3.59 -3.05
C ALA A 156 -4.91 3.95 -3.90
N ILE A 157 -4.81 5.02 -4.70
CA ILE A 157 -5.90 5.54 -5.53
C ILE A 157 -5.99 4.81 -6.87
N PHE A 158 -4.86 4.63 -7.57
CA PHE A 158 -4.83 4.21 -8.98
C PHE A 158 -4.44 2.74 -9.19
N VAL A 159 -3.97 2.04 -8.17
CA VAL A 159 -3.58 0.62 -8.24
C VAL A 159 -4.45 -0.22 -7.31
N SER A 160 -4.38 0.00 -6.00
CA SER A 160 -5.07 -0.82 -5.01
C SER A 160 -6.59 -0.78 -5.15
N THR A 161 -7.16 0.41 -5.35
CA THR A 161 -8.61 0.57 -5.46
C THR A 161 -9.16 0.05 -6.79
N PRO A 162 -8.61 0.38 -7.98
CA PRO A 162 -9.06 -0.23 -9.23
C PRO A 162 -8.81 -1.74 -9.32
N ALA A 163 -7.79 -2.27 -8.65
CA ALA A 163 -7.56 -3.72 -8.58
C ALA A 163 -8.78 -4.47 -8.05
N LEU A 164 -9.59 -3.85 -7.18
CA LEU A 164 -10.83 -4.45 -6.66
C LEU A 164 -11.85 -4.76 -7.75
N ILE A 165 -11.88 -3.98 -8.84
CA ILE A 165 -12.77 -4.21 -9.98
C ILE A 165 -12.38 -5.50 -10.68
N TYR A 166 -11.07 -5.69 -10.93
CA TYR A 166 -10.52 -6.88 -11.58
C TYR A 166 -10.60 -8.14 -10.70
N ILE A 167 -10.45 -7.99 -9.38
CA ILE A 167 -10.59 -9.08 -8.41
C ILE A 167 -12.06 -9.53 -8.29
N GLY A 168 -13.01 -8.74 -8.79
CA GLY A 168 -14.43 -9.08 -8.81
C GLY A 168 -15.14 -8.73 -7.51
N LEU A 169 -14.83 -7.56 -6.93
CA LEU A 169 -15.57 -7.02 -5.79
C LEU A 169 -17.07 -6.99 -6.10
N ARG A 170 -17.87 -7.76 -5.34
CA ARG A 170 -19.32 -7.87 -5.52
C ARG A 170 -20.06 -7.32 -4.30
N LEU A 171 -21.00 -6.45 -4.54
CA LEU A 171 -21.89 -5.97 -3.48
C LEU A 171 -22.81 -7.11 -3.03
N SER A 172 -23.03 -7.20 -1.74
CA SER A 172 -23.87 -8.27 -1.13
C SER A 172 -25.30 -8.33 -1.69
N GLY A 173 -25.84 -7.19 -2.14
CA GLY A 173 -27.15 -7.09 -2.79
C GLY A 173 -27.20 -7.69 -4.21
N ALA A 174 -26.09 -7.68 -4.96
CA ALA A 174 -26.02 -8.31 -6.28
C ALA A 174 -26.10 -9.84 -6.20
N LYS A 175 -25.55 -10.43 -5.12
CA LYS A 175 -25.68 -11.88 -4.83
C LYS A 175 -27.12 -12.29 -4.50
N ALA A 176 -27.87 -11.43 -3.82
CA ALA A 176 -29.28 -11.69 -3.48
C ALA A 176 -30.17 -11.62 -4.72
N SER A 177 -30.00 -10.60 -5.55
CA SER A 177 -30.75 -10.43 -6.80
C SER A 177 -30.50 -11.54 -7.82
N GLN A 178 -29.26 -12.04 -7.92
CA GLN A 178 -28.95 -13.18 -8.79
C GLN A 178 -29.51 -14.52 -8.29
N ARG A 179 -29.63 -14.70 -6.99
CA ARG A 179 -30.31 -15.88 -6.40
C ARG A 179 -31.81 -15.86 -6.63
N GLU A 180 -32.45 -14.68 -6.61
CA GLU A 180 -33.88 -14.54 -6.86
C GLU A 180 -34.22 -14.64 -8.34
N SER A 181 -33.32 -14.25 -9.25
CA SER A 181 -33.54 -14.31 -10.71
C SER A 181 -33.31 -15.69 -11.32
N GLY A 182 -32.79 -16.67 -10.59
CA GLY A 182 -32.58 -18.04 -11.07
C GLY A 182 -31.61 -18.17 -12.26
N LEU A 183 -30.83 -17.14 -12.58
CA LEU A 183 -29.88 -17.19 -13.68
C LEU A 183 -28.63 -18.01 -13.31
N PRO A 184 -28.18 -18.92 -14.20
CA PRO A 184 -26.98 -19.72 -13.97
C PRO A 184 -25.75 -18.82 -13.79
N GLN A 185 -24.87 -19.19 -12.88
CA GLN A 185 -23.57 -18.56 -12.75
C GLN A 185 -22.83 -18.72 -14.08
N ALA A 186 -22.48 -17.61 -14.73
CA ALA A 186 -21.55 -17.65 -15.83
C ALA A 186 -20.22 -18.24 -15.29
N ALA A 187 -19.90 -19.43 -15.76
CA ALA A 187 -18.61 -20.06 -15.56
C ALA A 187 -17.58 -19.29 -16.40
N GLU A 188 -16.68 -18.56 -15.73
CA GLU A 188 -15.38 -18.13 -16.26
C GLU A 188 -14.30 -18.48 -15.25
#